data_23ed79c41108bbb72686c93ecab00a3b
#
_entry.id   23ed79c41108bbb72686c93ecab00a3b
#
_cell.length_a   1.000
_cell.length_b   1.000
_cell.length_c   1.000
_cell.angle_alpha   90.00
_cell.angle_beta   90.00
_cell.angle_gamma   90.00
#
_symmetry.space_group_name_H-M   'P 1'
#
loop_
_entity.id
_entity.type
_entity.pdbx_description
1 polymer ?
#
loop_
_entity_poly.entity_id
_entity_poly.type
_entity_poly.pdbx_seq_one_letter_code
_entity_poly.pdbx_strand_id
1 'polypeptide(L)'
;MKEHGIPVDMVAGSSMGALVGSFFAAGQKIEDLYKLAFTFKRKYYLDFTVPKMGFIQGKRIKEYIRLFTFGKNLEDFELPMAIIATDLYAGEKKIFRNGPASDAVRASIAIPGIFVPEKIEDRLYIDGGVMDRVPVSVVKDMGADIVIAVDCAHFDADPNINSIYDVIIQSIDIMQDELVTAMGVSSDADVMIRPDVSKYSSRAFTNIKEIVEAGEAAAETQIKEIQRTLADWKES
;
A
#
# COMPACT_ATOMS: atom_id res chain seq x y z
N MET A 1 7.80 15.04 4.06
CA MET A 1 6.82 15.85 3.29
C MET A 1 6.26 16.97 4.16
N LYS A 2 5.35 16.68 5.09
CA LYS A 2 4.65 17.72 5.90
C LYS A 2 5.60 18.67 6.62
N GLU A 3 6.66 18.18 7.24
CA GLU A 3 7.68 19.01 7.93
C GLU A 3 8.43 19.96 6.99
N HIS A 4 8.53 19.60 5.73
CA HIS A 4 9.17 20.42 4.68
C HIS A 4 8.17 21.25 3.87
N GLY A 5 6.90 21.33 4.30
CA GLY A 5 5.87 22.13 3.64
C GLY A 5 5.50 21.62 2.23
N ILE A 6 5.76 20.36 1.93
CA ILE A 6 5.39 19.73 0.66
C ILE A 6 3.92 19.30 0.76
N PRO A 7 3.02 19.88 -0.07
CA PRO A 7 1.61 19.51 -0.08
C PRO A 7 1.42 18.11 -0.67
N VAL A 8 0.34 17.47 -0.25
CA VAL A 8 -0.17 16.23 -0.85
C VAL A 8 -1.65 16.46 -1.13
N ASP A 9 -2.04 16.41 -2.40
CA ASP A 9 -3.39 16.77 -2.83
C ASP A 9 -4.25 15.53 -3.09
N MET A 10 -3.64 14.39 -3.38
CA MET A 10 -4.33 13.12 -3.62
C MET A 10 -3.40 11.94 -3.38
N VAL A 11 -3.99 10.75 -3.19
CA VAL A 11 -3.24 9.52 -2.90
C VAL A 11 -3.79 8.36 -3.75
N ALA A 12 -2.90 7.55 -4.30
CA ALA A 12 -3.26 6.22 -4.81
C ALA A 12 -2.40 5.17 -4.10
N GLY A 13 -2.99 4.03 -3.75
CA GLY A 13 -2.26 3.01 -3.01
C GLY A 13 -2.72 1.59 -3.29
N SER A 14 -1.76 0.67 -3.19
CA SER A 14 -1.95 -0.78 -3.28
C SER A 14 -1.41 -1.44 -2.01
N SER A 15 -2.08 -2.46 -1.50
CA SER A 15 -1.68 -3.23 -0.33
C SER A 15 -1.33 -2.33 0.89
N MET A 16 -0.10 -2.31 1.36
CA MET A 16 0.32 -1.45 2.46
C MET A 16 0.12 0.04 2.14
N GLY A 17 0.32 0.45 0.89
CA GLY A 17 0.05 1.81 0.42
C GLY A 17 -1.45 2.16 0.49
N ALA A 18 -2.35 1.21 0.24
CA ALA A 18 -3.78 1.39 0.45
C ALA A 18 -4.12 1.55 1.94
N LEU A 19 -3.52 0.73 2.80
CA LEU A 19 -3.77 0.76 4.25
C LEU A 19 -3.32 2.09 4.87
N VAL A 20 -2.05 2.43 4.72
CA VAL A 20 -1.47 3.64 5.33
C VAL A 20 -2.00 4.90 4.66
N GLY A 21 -2.10 4.88 3.32
CA GLY A 21 -2.64 6.00 2.54
C GLY A 21 -4.08 6.31 2.90
N SER A 22 -4.93 5.29 3.13
CA SER A 22 -6.33 5.51 3.52
C SER A 22 -6.47 6.17 4.91
N PHE A 23 -5.62 5.80 5.86
CA PHE A 23 -5.63 6.44 7.17
C PHE A 23 -5.20 7.91 7.07
N PHE A 24 -4.17 8.19 6.29
CA PHE A 24 -3.71 9.54 6.02
C PHE A 24 -4.77 10.36 5.29
N ALA A 25 -5.34 9.84 4.20
CA ALA A 25 -6.35 10.52 3.41
C ALA A 25 -7.67 10.72 4.18
N ALA A 26 -8.01 9.85 5.12
CA ALA A 26 -9.16 10.00 6.01
C ALA A 26 -9.00 11.12 7.06
N GLY A 27 -7.77 11.67 7.23
CA GLY A 27 -7.48 12.76 8.17
C GLY A 27 -6.80 12.32 9.47
N GLN A 28 -6.23 11.10 9.54
CA GLN A 28 -5.43 10.70 10.69
C GLN A 28 -4.15 11.54 10.79
N LYS A 29 -3.80 11.91 12.01
CA LYS A 29 -2.55 12.63 12.26
C LYS A 29 -1.35 11.70 12.11
N ILE A 30 -0.27 12.19 11.56
CA ILE A 30 0.97 11.42 11.37
C ILE A 30 1.47 10.81 12.68
N GLU A 31 1.41 11.58 13.77
CA GLU A 31 1.83 11.14 15.11
C GLU A 31 1.01 9.94 15.62
N ASP A 32 -0.26 9.86 15.24
CA ASP A 32 -1.12 8.75 15.62
C ASP A 32 -0.88 7.53 14.74
N LEU A 33 -0.51 7.71 13.46
CA LEU A 33 -0.06 6.63 12.58
C LEU A 33 1.25 5.99 13.10
N TYR A 34 2.19 6.78 13.59
CA TYR A 34 3.40 6.25 14.25
C TYR A 34 3.05 5.42 15.49
N LYS A 35 2.20 5.96 16.38
CA LYS A 35 1.74 5.22 17.57
C LYS A 35 1.09 3.90 17.18
N LEU A 36 0.22 3.93 16.15
CA LEU A 36 -0.43 2.73 15.64
C LEU A 36 0.60 1.71 15.16
N ALA A 37 1.56 2.13 14.32
CA ALA A 37 2.61 1.26 13.81
C ALA A 37 3.44 0.63 14.94
N PHE A 38 3.90 1.43 15.91
CA PHE A 38 4.75 0.95 17.00
C PHE A 38 4.00 0.10 18.05
N THR A 39 2.69 0.25 18.17
CA THR A 39 1.87 -0.55 19.08
C THR A 39 1.21 -1.75 18.39
N PHE A 40 1.43 -1.91 17.09
CA PHE A 40 0.87 -3.01 16.33
C PHE A 40 1.31 -4.37 16.88
N LYS A 41 0.35 -5.20 17.25
CA LYS A 41 0.59 -6.57 17.70
C LYS A 41 -0.24 -7.54 16.87
N ARG A 42 0.42 -8.28 16.01
CA ARG A 42 -0.15 -9.25 15.06
C ARG A 42 -1.31 -10.07 15.63
N LYS A 43 -1.20 -10.55 16.88
CA LYS A 43 -2.21 -11.39 17.53
C LYS A 43 -3.59 -10.75 17.70
N TYR A 44 -3.68 -9.42 17.67
CA TYR A 44 -4.96 -8.70 17.81
C TYR A 44 -5.68 -8.49 16.48
N TYR A 45 -4.96 -8.55 15.38
CA TYR A 45 -5.47 -8.19 14.05
C TYR A 45 -5.72 -9.41 13.17
N LEU A 46 -5.08 -10.54 13.46
CA LEU A 46 -5.19 -11.74 12.64
C LEU A 46 -6.18 -12.72 13.25
N ASP A 47 -7.20 -13.06 12.49
CA ASP A 47 -8.21 -14.07 12.79
C ASP A 47 -7.98 -15.29 11.89
N PHE A 48 -7.26 -16.26 12.42
CA PHE A 48 -6.98 -17.50 11.70
C PHE A 48 -8.26 -18.31 11.47
N THR A 49 -8.32 -18.98 10.32
CA THR A 49 -9.45 -19.82 9.93
C THR A 49 -8.97 -21.16 9.39
N VAL A 50 -9.90 -22.11 9.23
CA VAL A 50 -9.61 -23.36 8.52
C VAL A 50 -9.32 -23.02 7.06
N PRO A 51 -8.15 -23.36 6.53
CA PRO A 51 -7.72 -22.90 5.21
C PRO A 51 -8.54 -23.56 4.09
N LYS A 52 -9.36 -22.73 3.43
CA LYS A 52 -10.03 -23.07 2.16
C LYS A 52 -9.54 -22.18 1.03
N MET A 53 -9.58 -20.86 1.23
CA MET A 53 -9.12 -19.84 0.29
C MET A 53 -8.03 -18.94 0.87
N GLY A 54 -7.65 -19.16 2.13
CA GLY A 54 -6.64 -18.40 2.87
C GLY A 54 -6.61 -18.84 4.33
N PHE A 55 -5.54 -18.49 5.05
CA PHE A 55 -5.34 -18.84 6.45
C PHE A 55 -5.93 -17.82 7.41
N ILE A 56 -6.14 -16.57 6.96
CA ILE A 56 -6.63 -15.46 7.76
C ILE A 56 -7.93 -14.96 7.16
N GLN A 57 -9.00 -14.94 7.97
CA GLN A 57 -10.31 -14.46 7.52
C GLN A 57 -10.31 -12.96 7.24
N GLY A 58 -9.60 -12.19 8.03
CA GLY A 58 -9.40 -10.76 7.84
C GLY A 58 -10.55 -9.87 8.32
N LYS A 59 -11.49 -10.40 9.10
CA LYS A 59 -12.60 -9.61 9.67
C LYS A 59 -12.09 -8.61 10.69
N ARG A 60 -11.15 -9.03 11.55
CA ARG A 60 -10.57 -8.15 12.58
C ARG A 60 -9.82 -6.99 11.97
N ILE A 61 -8.97 -7.25 10.99
CA ILE A 61 -8.23 -6.16 10.31
C ILE A 61 -9.20 -5.21 9.60
N LYS A 62 -10.29 -5.72 9.00
CA LYS A 62 -11.34 -4.90 8.39
C LYS A 62 -12.00 -3.94 9.39
N GLU A 63 -12.31 -4.42 10.61
CA GLU A 63 -12.84 -3.58 11.68
C GLU A 63 -11.85 -2.49 12.13
N TYR A 64 -10.55 -2.82 12.19
CA TYR A 64 -9.52 -1.82 12.45
C TYR A 64 -9.43 -0.77 11.34
N ILE A 65 -9.45 -1.21 10.09
CA ILE A 65 -9.48 -0.28 8.96
C ILE A 65 -10.70 0.65 9.09
N ARG A 66 -11.88 0.10 9.38
CA ARG A 66 -13.10 0.88 9.59
C ARG A 66 -12.95 1.90 10.72
N LEU A 67 -12.33 1.52 11.82
CA LEU A 67 -12.08 2.41 12.96
C LEU A 67 -11.15 3.57 12.57
N PHE A 68 -10.02 3.28 11.93
CA PHE A 68 -9.01 4.27 11.57
C PHE A 68 -9.37 5.13 10.35
N THR A 69 -10.34 4.69 9.55
CA THR A 69 -10.96 5.51 8.50
C THR A 69 -12.24 6.21 8.97
N PHE A 70 -12.51 6.22 10.29
CA PHE A 70 -13.70 6.81 10.91
C PHE A 70 -15.04 6.27 10.35
N GLY A 71 -15.03 5.05 9.79
CA GLY A 71 -16.19 4.46 9.12
C GLY A 71 -16.62 5.17 7.84
N LYS A 72 -15.78 6.04 7.28
CA LYS A 72 -16.07 6.82 6.08
C LYS A 72 -16.05 5.96 4.81
N ASN A 73 -16.75 6.43 3.79
CA ASN A 73 -16.52 6.02 2.41
C ASN A 73 -15.29 6.75 1.84
N LEU A 74 -14.75 6.26 0.73
CA LEU A 74 -13.57 6.86 0.07
C LEU A 74 -13.85 8.28 -0.43
N GLU A 75 -15.05 8.52 -0.96
CA GLU A 75 -15.48 9.83 -1.44
C GLU A 75 -15.66 10.89 -0.32
N ASP A 76 -15.72 10.45 0.94
CA ASP A 76 -15.85 11.33 2.12
C ASP A 76 -14.49 11.65 2.78
N PHE A 77 -13.38 11.19 2.20
CA PHE A 77 -12.05 11.46 2.74
C PHE A 77 -11.63 12.91 2.57
N GLU A 78 -10.72 13.38 3.41
CA GLU A 78 -10.17 14.74 3.33
C GLU A 78 -9.32 14.95 2.08
N LEU A 79 -8.65 13.88 1.62
CA LEU A 79 -7.92 13.85 0.35
C LEU A 79 -8.53 12.81 -0.57
N PRO A 80 -8.69 13.12 -1.86
CA PRO A 80 -9.06 12.13 -2.87
C PRO A 80 -8.16 10.92 -2.82
N MET A 81 -8.75 9.71 -2.78
CA MET A 81 -7.99 8.48 -2.70
C MET A 81 -8.48 7.44 -3.70
N ALA A 82 -7.53 6.77 -4.36
CA ALA A 82 -7.78 5.58 -5.14
C ALA A 82 -7.09 4.37 -4.50
N ILE A 83 -7.84 3.27 -4.36
CA ILE A 83 -7.33 2.00 -3.82
C ILE A 83 -7.36 0.96 -4.91
N ILE A 84 -6.23 0.27 -5.09
CA ILE A 84 -6.07 -0.75 -6.10
C ILE A 84 -6.28 -2.13 -5.49
N ALA A 85 -7.11 -2.94 -6.15
CA ALA A 85 -7.24 -4.37 -5.89
C ALA A 85 -7.25 -5.13 -7.23
N THR A 86 -7.18 -6.45 -7.17
CA THR A 86 -7.30 -7.33 -8.34
C THR A 86 -8.62 -8.08 -8.29
N ASP A 87 -9.44 -7.95 -9.32
CA ASP A 87 -10.67 -8.75 -9.48
C ASP A 87 -10.27 -10.17 -9.90
N LEU A 88 -10.55 -11.13 -9.04
CA LEU A 88 -10.13 -12.52 -9.25
C LEU A 88 -10.94 -13.21 -10.36
N TYR A 89 -12.15 -12.75 -10.64
CA TYR A 89 -12.98 -13.35 -11.70
C TYR A 89 -12.66 -12.78 -13.08
N ALA A 90 -12.39 -11.48 -13.16
CA ALA A 90 -12.07 -10.82 -14.43
C ALA A 90 -10.58 -10.92 -14.79
N GLY A 91 -9.69 -11.10 -13.80
CA GLY A 91 -8.25 -10.99 -14.02
C GLY A 91 -7.81 -9.57 -14.34
N GLU A 92 -8.52 -8.57 -13.79
CA GLU A 92 -8.32 -7.16 -14.11
C GLU A 92 -8.04 -6.33 -12.85
N LYS A 93 -7.35 -5.22 -13.06
CA LYS A 93 -7.16 -4.19 -12.03
C LYS A 93 -8.49 -3.52 -11.70
N LYS A 94 -8.85 -3.52 -10.40
CA LYS A 94 -9.97 -2.75 -9.88
C LYS A 94 -9.46 -1.53 -9.15
N ILE A 95 -9.98 -0.36 -9.52
CA ILE A 95 -9.71 0.91 -8.84
C ILE A 95 -10.96 1.32 -8.08
N PHE A 96 -10.85 1.37 -6.75
CA PHE A 96 -11.90 1.87 -5.87
C PHE A 96 -11.66 3.35 -5.61
N ARG A 97 -12.65 4.18 -5.88
CA ARG A 97 -12.67 5.62 -5.58
C ARG A 97 -13.88 6.02 -4.74
N ASN A 98 -14.82 5.10 -4.57
CA ASN A 98 -16.08 5.30 -3.85
C ASN A 98 -16.42 4.06 -3.03
N GLY A 99 -17.35 4.21 -2.09
CA GLY A 99 -17.85 3.15 -1.23
C GLY A 99 -17.04 2.95 0.03
N PRO A 100 -17.39 1.96 0.86
CA PRO A 100 -16.78 1.77 2.17
C PRO A 100 -15.27 1.56 2.08
N ALA A 101 -14.51 2.47 2.69
CA ALA A 101 -13.05 2.42 2.66
C ALA A 101 -12.50 1.10 3.25
N SER A 102 -13.17 0.57 4.28
CA SER A 102 -12.78 -0.71 4.89
C SER A 102 -12.86 -1.89 3.92
N ASP A 103 -13.81 -1.88 3.00
CA ASP A 103 -13.99 -2.93 2.01
C ASP A 103 -12.89 -2.86 0.94
N ALA A 104 -12.66 -1.66 0.41
CA ALA A 104 -11.63 -1.42 -0.60
C ALA A 104 -10.21 -1.73 -0.07
N VAL A 105 -9.87 -1.24 1.13
CA VAL A 105 -8.57 -1.52 1.74
C VAL A 105 -8.43 -3.01 2.05
N ARG A 106 -9.48 -3.65 2.61
CA ARG A 106 -9.45 -5.09 2.92
C ARG A 106 -9.26 -5.93 1.64
N ALA A 107 -9.86 -5.53 0.53
CA ALA A 107 -9.62 -6.15 -0.77
C ALA A 107 -8.16 -5.98 -1.20
N SER A 108 -7.65 -4.76 -1.11
CA SER A 108 -6.28 -4.41 -1.53
C SER A 108 -5.16 -5.12 -0.75
N ILE A 109 -5.41 -5.51 0.51
CA ILE A 109 -4.43 -6.23 1.35
C ILE A 109 -4.66 -7.74 1.38
N ALA A 110 -5.55 -8.28 0.53
CA ALA A 110 -5.88 -9.70 0.50
C ALA A 110 -4.81 -10.51 -0.26
N ILE A 111 -3.62 -10.64 0.34
CA ILE A 111 -2.51 -11.40 -0.24
C ILE A 111 -2.95 -12.83 -0.53
N PRO A 112 -2.79 -13.32 -1.79
CA PRO A 112 -3.21 -14.66 -2.18
C PRO A 112 -2.60 -15.76 -1.30
N GLY A 113 -3.43 -16.71 -0.90
CA GLY A 113 -3.04 -17.83 -0.02
C GLY A 113 -2.92 -17.45 1.45
N ILE A 114 -2.80 -16.17 1.80
CA ILE A 114 -2.69 -15.69 3.19
C ILE A 114 -4.04 -15.26 3.72
N PHE A 115 -4.61 -14.23 3.11
CA PHE A 115 -5.95 -13.78 3.43
C PHE A 115 -6.99 -14.44 2.54
N VAL A 116 -8.14 -14.71 3.12
CA VAL A 116 -9.32 -15.03 2.31
C VAL A 116 -9.63 -13.83 1.42
N PRO A 117 -9.85 -14.02 0.10
CA PRO A 117 -10.25 -12.95 -0.80
C PRO A 117 -11.45 -12.17 -0.26
N GLU A 118 -11.43 -10.86 -0.42
CA GLU A 118 -12.56 -10.03 0.01
C GLU A 118 -13.71 -10.12 -0.98
N LYS A 119 -14.89 -10.42 -0.47
CA LYS A 119 -16.09 -10.43 -1.29
C LYS A 119 -16.81 -9.09 -1.16
N ILE A 120 -16.91 -8.38 -2.28
CA ILE A 120 -17.70 -7.15 -2.40
C ILE A 120 -18.75 -7.42 -3.48
N GLU A 121 -20.02 -7.33 -3.09
CA GLU A 121 -21.14 -7.76 -3.94
C GLU A 121 -20.96 -9.22 -4.40
N ASP A 122 -20.95 -9.49 -5.71
CA ASP A 122 -20.76 -10.81 -6.30
C ASP A 122 -19.35 -11.06 -6.85
N ARG A 123 -18.38 -10.22 -6.50
CA ARG A 123 -17.00 -10.31 -6.97
C ARG A 123 -16.05 -10.65 -5.81
N LEU A 124 -14.97 -11.35 -6.15
CA LEU A 124 -13.87 -11.65 -5.23
C LEU A 124 -12.64 -10.81 -5.60
N TYR A 125 -12.06 -10.16 -4.61
CA TYR A 125 -10.88 -9.32 -4.78
C TYR A 125 -9.71 -9.82 -3.95
N ILE A 126 -8.54 -9.70 -4.54
CA ILE A 126 -7.25 -10.00 -3.93
C ILE A 126 -6.33 -8.78 -4.00
N ASP A 127 -5.14 -8.90 -3.41
CA ASP A 127 -4.16 -7.83 -3.29
C ASP A 127 -3.93 -7.10 -4.63
N GLY A 128 -3.89 -5.78 -4.54
CA GLY A 128 -3.72 -4.93 -5.70
C GLY A 128 -2.32 -5.02 -6.32
N GLY A 129 -1.32 -5.37 -5.53
CA GLY A 129 0.05 -5.55 -6.00
C GLY A 129 0.20 -6.66 -7.04
N VAL A 130 -0.76 -7.59 -7.14
CA VAL A 130 -0.79 -8.61 -8.19
C VAL A 130 -0.85 -7.97 -9.59
N MET A 131 -1.50 -6.81 -9.73
CA MET A 131 -1.67 -6.11 -11.01
C MET A 131 -0.95 -4.76 -11.07
N ASP A 132 -0.85 -4.05 -9.93
CA ASP A 132 -0.29 -2.70 -9.88
C ASP A 132 0.18 -2.37 -8.45
N ARG A 133 1.46 -2.65 -8.17
CA ARG A 133 2.05 -2.44 -6.84
C ARG A 133 2.26 -0.97 -6.52
N VAL A 134 2.69 -0.17 -7.50
CA VAL A 134 2.97 1.26 -7.36
C VAL A 134 2.15 2.04 -8.39
N PRO A 135 0.94 2.48 -8.05
CA PRO A 135 -0.08 2.92 -9.02
C PRO A 135 0.12 4.35 -9.53
N VAL A 136 1.28 4.62 -10.16
CA VAL A 136 1.64 5.92 -10.74
C VAL A 136 0.64 6.36 -11.80
N SER A 137 0.24 5.46 -12.71
CA SER A 137 -0.75 5.77 -13.74
C SER A 137 -2.09 6.19 -13.15
N VAL A 138 -2.49 5.55 -12.04
CA VAL A 138 -3.78 5.82 -11.40
C VAL A 138 -3.82 7.22 -10.79
N VAL A 139 -2.73 7.67 -10.13
CA VAL A 139 -2.70 9.02 -9.56
C VAL A 139 -2.59 10.09 -10.65
N LYS A 140 -1.91 9.80 -11.76
CA LYS A 140 -1.94 10.68 -12.96
C LYS A 140 -3.35 10.81 -13.53
N ASP A 141 -4.10 9.71 -13.65
CA ASP A 141 -5.50 9.71 -14.09
C ASP A 141 -6.45 10.42 -13.10
N MET A 142 -6.02 10.63 -11.86
CA MET A 142 -6.73 11.48 -10.91
C MET A 142 -6.46 12.97 -11.12
N GLY A 143 -5.51 13.33 -11.97
CA GLY A 143 -5.17 14.71 -12.32
C GLY A 143 -3.94 15.25 -11.57
N ALA A 144 -3.06 14.39 -11.07
CA ALA A 144 -1.82 14.84 -10.45
C ALA A 144 -0.85 15.40 -11.51
N ASP A 145 -0.35 16.61 -11.28
CA ASP A 145 0.68 17.23 -12.11
C ASP A 145 2.08 16.71 -11.76
N ILE A 146 2.30 16.41 -10.46
CA ILE A 146 3.56 15.86 -9.96
C ILE A 146 3.26 14.59 -9.19
N VAL A 147 3.99 13.52 -9.50
CA VAL A 147 3.83 12.21 -8.87
C VAL A 147 5.08 11.83 -8.10
N ILE A 148 4.92 11.71 -6.78
CA ILE A 148 5.93 11.14 -5.89
C ILE A 148 5.52 9.70 -5.59
N ALA A 149 6.26 8.75 -6.11
CA ALA A 149 6.01 7.34 -5.90
C ALA A 149 6.89 6.77 -4.78
N VAL A 150 6.34 5.85 -3.99
CA VAL A 150 7.06 5.13 -2.94
C VAL A 150 6.94 3.65 -3.19
N ASP A 151 8.05 2.98 -3.43
CA ASP A 151 8.13 1.54 -3.60
C ASP A 151 8.85 0.91 -2.39
N CYS A 152 8.06 0.36 -1.48
CA CYS A 152 8.55 -0.27 -0.24
C CYS A 152 8.84 -1.76 -0.40
N ALA A 153 8.52 -2.37 -1.54
CA ALA A 153 8.81 -3.75 -1.77
C ALA A 153 10.25 -3.92 -2.29
N HIS A 154 10.90 -4.96 -1.83
CA HIS A 154 12.22 -5.35 -2.29
C HIS A 154 12.26 -6.86 -2.44
N PHE A 155 12.77 -7.32 -3.57
CA PHE A 155 13.06 -8.72 -3.78
C PHE A 155 14.33 -9.08 -2.99
N ASP A 156 14.20 -10.01 -2.03
CA ASP A 156 15.35 -10.57 -1.33
C ASP A 156 15.89 -11.77 -2.12
N ALA A 157 17.12 -11.65 -2.59
CA ALA A 157 17.77 -12.68 -3.42
C ALA A 157 18.17 -13.94 -2.62
N ASP A 158 18.16 -13.90 -1.28
CA ASP A 158 18.50 -15.05 -0.43
C ASP A 158 17.47 -15.23 0.70
N PRO A 159 16.19 -15.46 0.37
CA PRO A 159 15.16 -15.66 1.36
C PRO A 159 15.25 -17.06 1.97
N ASN A 160 14.93 -17.16 3.24
CA ASN A 160 14.82 -18.43 3.95
C ASN A 160 13.49 -19.11 3.58
N ILE A 161 13.48 -19.87 2.49
CA ILE A 161 12.28 -20.55 1.95
C ILE A 161 12.17 -21.93 2.61
N ASN A 162 11.25 -22.06 3.59
CA ASN A 162 11.10 -23.29 4.38
C ASN A 162 9.65 -23.82 4.39
N SER A 163 8.72 -23.14 3.78
CA SER A 163 7.31 -23.51 3.77
C SER A 163 6.64 -23.20 2.44
N ILE A 164 5.50 -23.82 2.17
CA ILE A 164 4.69 -23.51 0.99
C ILE A 164 4.25 -22.03 1.00
N TYR A 165 4.06 -21.47 2.18
CA TYR A 165 3.76 -20.06 2.37
C TYR A 165 4.91 -19.18 1.82
N ASP A 166 6.15 -19.52 2.14
CA ASP A 166 7.33 -18.79 1.66
C ASP A 166 7.45 -18.85 0.15
N VAL A 167 7.17 -20.02 -0.44
CA VAL A 167 7.18 -20.19 -1.90
C VAL A 167 6.13 -19.29 -2.57
N ILE A 168 4.90 -19.27 -2.04
CA ILE A 168 3.82 -18.42 -2.59
C ILE A 168 4.21 -16.95 -2.54
N ILE A 169 4.65 -16.46 -1.38
CA ILE A 169 5.02 -15.03 -1.21
C ILE A 169 6.18 -14.66 -2.11
N GLN A 170 7.24 -15.49 -2.11
CA GLN A 170 8.41 -15.24 -2.95
C GLN A 170 8.07 -15.20 -4.44
N SER A 171 7.16 -16.08 -4.88
CA SER A 171 6.70 -16.07 -6.27
C SER A 171 5.92 -14.79 -6.61
N ILE A 172 5.10 -14.32 -5.69
CA ILE A 172 4.36 -13.06 -5.85
C ILE A 172 5.34 -11.88 -5.90
N ASP A 173 6.31 -11.83 -4.98
CA ASP A 173 7.30 -10.74 -4.91
C ASP A 173 8.12 -10.66 -6.21
N ILE A 174 8.57 -11.80 -6.75
CA ILE A 174 9.27 -11.86 -8.05
C ILE A 174 8.38 -11.32 -9.17
N MET A 175 7.15 -11.79 -9.27
CA MET A 175 6.24 -11.37 -10.34
C MET A 175 5.92 -9.87 -10.24
N GLN A 176 5.73 -9.36 -9.05
CA GLN A 176 5.47 -7.93 -8.82
C GLN A 176 6.66 -7.06 -9.20
N ASP A 177 7.88 -7.49 -8.90
CA ASP A 177 9.10 -6.76 -9.23
C ASP A 177 9.32 -6.66 -10.74
N GLU A 178 9.11 -7.77 -11.45
CA GLU A 178 9.12 -7.79 -12.91
C GLU A 178 8.02 -6.89 -13.52
N LEU A 179 6.81 -6.90 -12.95
CA LEU A 179 5.73 -6.03 -13.40
C LEU A 179 6.06 -4.54 -13.24
N VAL A 180 6.59 -4.13 -12.08
CA VAL A 180 7.00 -2.73 -11.85
C VAL A 180 8.04 -2.28 -12.85
N THR A 181 8.99 -3.16 -13.16
CA THR A 181 10.02 -2.92 -14.17
C THR A 181 9.42 -2.82 -15.58
N ALA A 182 8.58 -3.77 -15.96
CA ALA A 182 7.94 -3.81 -17.28
C ALA A 182 6.98 -2.64 -17.52
N MET A 183 6.30 -2.16 -16.49
CA MET A 183 5.38 -1.01 -16.56
C MET A 183 6.11 0.34 -16.63
N GLY A 184 7.43 0.38 -16.45
CA GLY A 184 8.20 1.63 -16.49
C GLY A 184 7.86 2.60 -15.35
N VAL A 185 7.37 2.11 -14.21
CA VAL A 185 6.89 2.93 -13.07
C VAL A 185 7.91 3.96 -12.64
N SER A 186 9.19 3.61 -12.67
CA SER A 186 10.29 4.51 -12.27
C SER A 186 10.49 5.69 -13.23
N SER A 187 10.17 5.54 -14.51
CA SER A 187 10.26 6.60 -15.50
C SER A 187 9.00 7.47 -15.54
N ASP A 188 7.89 6.94 -15.06
CA ASP A 188 6.60 7.61 -15.08
C ASP A 188 6.35 8.48 -13.83
N ALA A 189 7.05 8.21 -12.73
CA ALA A 189 7.02 9.06 -11.54
C ALA A 189 8.03 10.21 -11.69
N ASP A 190 7.68 11.41 -11.21
CA ASP A 190 8.60 12.55 -11.18
C ASP A 190 9.68 12.37 -10.12
N VAL A 191 9.33 11.75 -8.99
CA VAL A 191 10.27 11.36 -7.94
C VAL A 191 9.93 9.96 -7.45
N MET A 192 10.93 9.07 -7.38
CA MET A 192 10.80 7.72 -6.85
C MET A 192 11.57 7.58 -5.54
N ILE A 193 10.86 7.22 -4.47
CA ILE A 193 11.45 6.92 -3.16
C ILE A 193 11.50 5.41 -2.97
N ARG A 194 12.68 4.86 -2.71
CA ARG A 194 12.89 3.45 -2.40
C ARG A 194 13.62 3.30 -1.09
N PRO A 195 12.90 3.02 0.00
CA PRO A 195 13.53 2.71 1.29
C PRO A 195 14.37 1.43 1.19
N ASP A 196 15.57 1.45 1.77
CA ASP A 196 16.37 0.22 1.92
C ASP A 196 15.83 -0.60 3.10
N VAL A 197 14.90 -1.49 2.78
CA VAL A 197 14.27 -2.41 3.73
C VAL A 197 14.63 -3.86 3.46
N SER A 198 15.61 -4.12 2.59
CA SER A 198 16.03 -5.46 2.12
C SER A 198 16.39 -6.43 3.25
N LYS A 199 16.91 -5.93 4.36
CA LYS A 199 17.28 -6.72 5.55
C LYS A 199 16.09 -7.10 6.44
N TYR A 200 14.89 -6.61 6.15
CA TYR A 200 13.69 -6.89 6.92
C TYR A 200 12.73 -7.75 6.10
N SER A 201 12.34 -8.89 6.66
CA SER A 201 11.35 -9.71 6.01
C SER A 201 9.99 -9.00 5.93
N SER A 202 9.39 -8.96 4.74
CA SER A 202 8.03 -8.46 4.52
C SER A 202 6.96 -9.19 5.36
N ARG A 203 7.32 -10.37 5.87
CA ARG A 203 6.47 -11.23 6.72
C ARG A 203 6.64 -11.00 8.22
N ALA A 204 7.72 -10.35 8.63
CA ALA A 204 8.02 -10.10 10.02
C ALA A 204 7.42 -8.76 10.43
N PHE A 205 6.38 -8.78 11.25
CA PHE A 205 5.87 -7.59 11.96
C PHE A 205 6.78 -7.25 13.16
N THR A 206 8.07 -7.42 12.97
CA THR A 206 9.15 -7.05 13.89
C THR A 206 9.94 -5.91 13.26
N ASN A 207 10.71 -5.21 14.05
CA ASN A 207 11.55 -4.11 13.56
C ASN A 207 10.76 -2.97 12.88
N ILE A 208 9.49 -2.76 13.29
CA ILE A 208 8.62 -1.74 12.69
C ILE A 208 9.26 -0.35 12.80
N LYS A 209 9.92 -0.06 13.92
CA LYS A 209 10.57 1.23 14.13
C LYS A 209 11.68 1.46 13.10
N GLU A 210 12.56 0.48 12.94
CA GLU A 210 13.68 0.54 12.01
C GLU A 210 13.23 0.64 10.55
N ILE A 211 12.11 -0.04 10.20
CA ILE A 211 11.50 0.03 8.87
C ILE A 211 10.95 1.44 8.61
N VAL A 212 10.28 2.04 9.59
CA VAL A 212 9.77 3.41 9.49
C VAL A 212 10.92 4.40 9.35
N GLU A 213 11.97 4.28 10.19
CA GLU A 213 13.18 5.12 10.11
C GLU A 213 13.89 5.01 8.75
N ALA A 214 13.93 3.82 8.14
CA ALA A 214 14.45 3.63 6.78
C ALA A 214 13.60 4.37 5.73
N GLY A 215 12.28 4.36 5.89
CA GLY A 215 11.35 5.13 5.04
C GLY A 215 11.56 6.64 5.16
N GLU A 216 11.72 7.14 6.37
CA GLU A 216 12.02 8.56 6.64
C GLU A 216 13.36 8.97 6.02
N ALA A 217 14.40 8.18 6.25
CA ALA A 217 15.73 8.45 5.70
C ALA A 217 15.73 8.49 4.17
N ALA A 218 15.03 7.55 3.53
CA ALA A 218 14.88 7.54 2.08
C ALA A 218 14.13 8.77 1.56
N ALA A 219 13.04 9.15 2.22
CA ALA A 219 12.28 10.34 1.87
C ALA A 219 13.11 11.61 2.03
N GLU A 220 13.88 11.74 3.12
CA GLU A 220 14.73 12.90 3.40
C GLU A 220 15.78 13.12 2.30
N THR A 221 16.35 12.04 1.74
CA THR A 221 17.30 12.16 0.62
C THR A 221 16.69 12.77 -0.63
N GLN A 222 15.38 12.66 -0.81
CA GLN A 222 14.65 13.14 -2.00
C GLN A 222 14.01 14.52 -1.81
N ILE A 223 14.01 15.09 -0.60
CA ILE A 223 13.33 16.37 -0.32
C ILE A 223 13.79 17.51 -1.25
N LYS A 224 15.09 17.62 -1.50
CA LYS A 224 15.62 18.67 -2.38
C LYS A 224 15.16 18.52 -3.85
N GLU A 225 15.08 17.27 -4.31
CA GLU A 225 14.59 16.99 -5.66
C GLU A 225 13.10 17.29 -5.78
N ILE A 226 12.30 16.86 -4.80
CA ILE A 226 10.88 17.18 -4.74
C ILE A 226 10.65 18.70 -4.74
N GLN A 227 11.40 19.44 -3.91
CA GLN A 227 11.28 20.90 -3.86
C GLN A 227 11.65 21.56 -5.19
N ARG A 228 12.67 21.07 -5.89
CA ARG A 228 13.06 21.54 -7.22
C ARG A 228 11.94 21.26 -8.22
N THR A 229 11.44 20.02 -8.29
CA THR A 229 10.34 19.64 -9.19
C THR A 229 9.11 20.52 -8.97
N LEU A 230 8.76 20.81 -7.71
CA LEU A 230 7.66 21.70 -7.37
C LEU A 230 7.91 23.16 -7.79
N ALA A 231 9.15 23.64 -7.71
CA ALA A 231 9.51 25.00 -8.15
C ALA A 231 9.42 25.11 -9.67
N ASP A 232 10.00 24.16 -10.40
CA ASP A 232 10.00 24.11 -11.86
C ASP A 232 8.55 24.04 -12.42
N TRP A 233 7.67 23.28 -11.76
CA TRP A 233 6.25 23.20 -12.13
C TRP A 233 5.50 24.53 -11.95
N LYS A 234 5.81 25.29 -10.88
CA LYS A 234 5.16 26.59 -10.64
C LYS A 234 5.57 27.69 -11.62
N GLU A 235 6.71 27.50 -12.28
CA GLU A 235 7.24 28.45 -13.28
C GLU A 235 6.80 28.11 -14.71
N SER A 236 6.23 26.90 -14.93
CA SER A 236 5.74 26.41 -16.22
C SER A 236 4.29 26.83 -16.46
#